data_9f275274b8f2991b219e0e69ea808a70
#
_entry.id   9f275274b8f2991b219e0e69ea808a70
#
_cell.length_a   1.000
_cell.length_b   1.000
_cell.length_c   1.000
_cell.angle_alpha   90.00
_cell.angle_beta   90.00
_cell.angle_gamma   90.00
#
_symmetry.space_group_name_H-M   'P 1'
#
loop_
_entity.id
_entity.type
_entity.pdbx_description
1 polymer ?
#
loop_
_entity_poly.entity_id
_entity_poly.type
_entity_poly.pdbx_seq_one_letter_code
_entity_poly.pdbx_strand_id
1 'polypeptide(L)'
;MTSIREVAKLAGVSPATVSRVMNGTANVNEEKKKRVEAAIKETGFQPNELARALYKKSSKMIGMIVPDIENPFFSELAKAVEDTAYQNGYRILLCSSGGDEEKEAVNIQMFNQLRADGIVVMTNCAETGKVLEDCPIPVVLVDRKLDGFKENALIEADNYKGGCLAAEHLVKCGSKNIVCMKEPTGYSSGRKRYEGYLD
;
A
#
# COMPACT_ATOMS: atom_id res chain seq x y z
N MET A 1 4.57 -23.04 20.38
CA MET A 1 5.06 -21.64 20.15
C MET A 1 5.42 -21.05 21.50
N THR A 2 6.65 -20.60 21.67
CA THR A 2 7.12 -19.99 22.91
C THR A 2 6.39 -18.67 23.15
N SER A 3 5.96 -18.41 24.35
CA SER A 3 5.22 -17.19 24.73
C SER A 3 6.13 -16.17 25.42
N ILE A 4 5.74 -14.89 25.38
CA ILE A 4 6.43 -13.83 26.12
C ILE A 4 6.52 -14.13 27.64
N ARG A 5 5.55 -14.90 28.16
CA ARG A 5 5.55 -15.32 29.58
C ARG A 5 6.65 -16.34 29.89
N GLU A 6 6.95 -17.24 28.96
CA GLU A 6 8.05 -18.22 29.11
C GLU A 6 9.41 -17.52 29.04
N VAL A 7 9.60 -16.57 28.10
CA VAL A 7 10.82 -15.72 28.05
C VAL A 7 10.99 -14.95 29.36
N ALA A 8 9.92 -14.35 29.87
CA ALA A 8 9.92 -13.61 31.13
C ALA A 8 10.31 -14.48 32.31
N LYS A 9 9.78 -15.71 32.39
CA LYS A 9 10.10 -16.71 33.41
C LYS A 9 11.57 -17.10 33.35
N LEU A 10 12.09 -17.38 32.15
CA LEU A 10 13.48 -17.76 31.93
C LEU A 10 14.45 -16.62 32.28
N ALA A 11 14.13 -15.41 31.89
CA ALA A 11 14.93 -14.22 32.19
C ALA A 11 14.79 -13.71 33.64
N GLY A 12 13.86 -14.25 34.44
CA GLY A 12 13.59 -13.79 35.80
C GLY A 12 13.08 -12.33 35.87
N VAL A 13 12.21 -11.97 34.92
CA VAL A 13 11.64 -10.60 34.84
C VAL A 13 10.12 -10.68 34.53
N SER A 14 9.44 -9.53 34.59
CA SER A 14 8.03 -9.47 34.16
C SER A 14 7.89 -9.48 32.64
N PRO A 15 6.75 -9.96 32.07
CA PRO A 15 6.48 -9.84 30.64
C PRO A 15 6.54 -8.40 30.12
N ALA A 16 6.18 -7.43 30.95
CA ALA A 16 6.31 -6.01 30.63
C ALA A 16 7.78 -5.59 30.46
N THR A 17 8.69 -6.14 31.25
CA THR A 17 10.13 -5.89 31.11
C THR A 17 10.67 -6.48 29.81
N VAL A 18 10.26 -7.71 29.45
CA VAL A 18 10.61 -8.32 28.16
C VAL A 18 10.13 -7.43 27.00
N SER A 19 8.87 -6.99 27.04
CA SER A 19 8.31 -6.07 26.03
C SER A 19 9.09 -4.75 25.92
N ARG A 20 9.52 -4.17 27.04
CA ARG A 20 10.31 -2.93 27.04
C ARG A 20 11.71 -3.13 26.43
N VAL A 21 12.38 -4.22 26.75
CA VAL A 21 13.69 -4.57 26.17
C VAL A 21 13.56 -4.71 24.66
N MET A 22 12.55 -5.46 24.20
CA MET A 22 12.32 -5.71 22.78
C MET A 22 11.96 -4.45 21.98
N ASN A 23 11.26 -3.50 22.62
CA ASN A 23 10.83 -2.27 21.96
C ASN A 23 11.85 -1.11 22.12
N GLY A 24 12.89 -1.26 22.93
CA GLY A 24 13.84 -0.19 23.22
C GLY A 24 13.22 1.04 23.91
N THR A 25 12.06 0.89 24.58
CA THR A 25 11.22 2.01 25.03
C THR A 25 11.44 2.49 26.47
N ALA A 26 12.37 1.92 27.22
CA ALA A 26 12.66 2.38 28.60
C ALA A 26 14.09 2.05 29.01
N ASN A 27 14.62 2.82 29.95
CA ASN A 27 15.85 2.49 30.67
C ASN A 27 15.64 1.18 31.45
N VAL A 28 15.97 0.06 30.83
CA VAL A 28 16.07 -1.23 31.49
C VAL A 28 17.51 -1.41 31.88
N ASN A 29 17.76 -1.79 33.14
CA ASN A 29 19.08 -2.12 33.61
C ASN A 29 19.78 -3.12 32.67
N GLU A 30 21.03 -2.86 32.30
CA GLU A 30 21.80 -3.63 31.33
C GLU A 30 21.88 -5.12 31.66
N GLU A 31 21.94 -5.47 32.96
CA GLU A 31 21.92 -6.86 33.41
C GLU A 31 20.60 -7.56 33.05
N LYS A 32 19.44 -6.88 33.29
CA LYS A 32 18.13 -7.41 32.91
C LYS A 32 17.98 -7.52 31.39
N LYS A 33 18.53 -6.56 30.66
CA LYS A 33 18.52 -6.56 29.19
C LYS A 33 19.26 -7.77 28.64
N LYS A 34 20.49 -8.02 29.10
CA LYS A 34 21.29 -9.19 28.72
C LYS A 34 20.58 -10.52 29.01
N ARG A 35 19.95 -10.64 30.18
CA ARG A 35 19.18 -11.87 30.54
C ARG A 35 17.98 -12.07 29.61
N VAL A 36 17.26 -11.02 29.26
CA VAL A 36 16.12 -11.10 28.32
C VAL A 36 16.61 -11.47 26.93
N GLU A 37 17.67 -10.84 26.41
CA GLU A 37 18.25 -11.15 25.11
C GLU A 37 18.73 -12.61 25.03
N ALA A 38 19.38 -13.12 26.08
CA ALA A 38 19.78 -14.52 26.18
C ALA A 38 18.57 -15.47 26.15
N ALA A 39 17.54 -15.17 26.94
CA ALA A 39 16.30 -15.97 26.97
C ALA A 39 15.55 -15.96 25.63
N ILE A 40 15.50 -14.84 24.92
CA ILE A 40 14.93 -14.75 23.58
C ILE A 40 15.72 -15.64 22.60
N LYS A 41 17.05 -15.57 22.64
CA LYS A 41 17.92 -16.38 21.78
C LYS A 41 17.76 -17.89 22.07
N GLU A 42 17.71 -18.27 23.35
CA GLU A 42 17.55 -19.67 23.78
C GLU A 42 16.19 -20.25 23.39
N THR A 43 15.12 -19.46 23.55
CA THR A 43 13.75 -19.90 23.29
C THR A 43 13.34 -19.78 21.83
N GLY A 44 14.11 -19.08 20.99
CA GLY A 44 13.72 -18.73 19.62
C GLY A 44 12.44 -17.89 19.55
N PHE A 45 12.11 -17.18 20.63
CA PHE A 45 10.88 -16.38 20.70
C PHE A 45 10.86 -15.30 19.65
N GLN A 46 9.83 -15.32 18.84
CA GLN A 46 9.52 -14.22 17.91
C GLN A 46 8.25 -13.49 18.36
N PRO A 47 8.28 -12.16 18.43
CA PRO A 47 7.08 -11.38 18.73
C PRO A 47 5.97 -11.66 17.73
N ASN A 48 4.74 -11.81 18.22
CA ASN A 48 3.60 -11.83 17.33
C ASN A 48 3.29 -10.38 16.90
N GLU A 49 3.67 -10.05 15.66
CA GLU A 49 3.49 -8.70 15.12
C GLU A 49 2.00 -8.29 15.05
N LEU A 50 1.08 -9.25 14.86
CA LEU A 50 -0.36 -8.98 14.91
C LEU A 50 -0.81 -8.55 16.31
N ALA A 51 -0.33 -9.22 17.37
CA ALA A 51 -0.61 -8.81 18.74
C ALA A 51 0.01 -7.45 19.07
N ARG A 52 1.17 -7.16 18.50
CA ARG A 52 1.87 -5.89 18.63
C ARG A 52 1.15 -4.74 17.92
N ALA A 53 0.62 -5.01 16.71
CA ALA A 53 -0.20 -4.08 15.93
C ALA A 53 -1.46 -3.64 16.70
N LEU A 54 -2.11 -4.58 17.39
CA LEU A 54 -3.25 -4.29 18.28
C LEU A 54 -2.91 -3.27 19.37
N TYR A 55 -1.73 -3.42 19.98
CA TYR A 55 -1.29 -2.55 21.08
C TYR A 55 -0.82 -1.18 20.58
N LYS A 56 -0.11 -1.15 19.44
CA LYS A 56 0.45 0.07 18.85
C LYS A 56 -0.56 0.81 17.95
N LYS A 57 -1.73 0.25 17.69
CA LYS A 57 -2.72 0.76 16.72
C LYS A 57 -2.14 0.99 15.31
N SER A 58 -1.08 0.25 14.95
CA SER A 58 -0.40 0.33 13.66
C SER A 58 0.22 -1.03 13.34
N SER A 59 -0.11 -1.58 12.19
CA SER A 59 0.47 -2.84 11.68
C SER A 59 1.79 -2.63 10.96
N LYS A 60 2.12 -1.39 10.64
CA LYS A 60 3.23 -1.05 9.74
C LYS A 60 3.11 -1.73 8.37
N MET A 61 1.88 -1.99 7.94
CA MET A 61 1.55 -2.58 6.66
C MET A 61 0.69 -1.62 5.85
N ILE A 62 0.96 -1.53 4.56
CA ILE A 62 0.16 -0.82 3.58
C ILE A 62 -0.32 -1.85 2.56
N GLY A 63 -1.63 -1.89 2.33
CA GLY A 63 -2.21 -2.64 1.23
C GLY A 63 -1.97 -1.91 -0.10
N MET A 64 -1.74 -2.65 -1.17
CA MET A 64 -1.61 -2.09 -2.50
C MET A 64 -2.36 -2.96 -3.51
N ILE A 65 -3.27 -2.36 -4.26
CA ILE A 65 -3.98 -3.01 -5.34
C ILE A 65 -3.53 -2.43 -6.67
N VAL A 66 -3.17 -3.29 -7.61
CA VAL A 66 -2.86 -2.94 -8.99
C VAL A 66 -3.73 -3.75 -9.93
N PRO A 67 -4.13 -3.19 -11.10
CA PRO A 67 -4.93 -3.93 -12.07
C PRO A 67 -4.17 -5.12 -12.66
N ASP A 68 -2.90 -4.92 -13.00
CA ASP A 68 -2.09 -5.90 -13.70
C ASP A 68 -0.61 -5.75 -13.33
N ILE A 69 -0.04 -6.79 -12.73
CA ILE A 69 1.38 -6.81 -12.34
C ILE A 69 2.33 -7.05 -13.53
N GLU A 70 1.81 -7.58 -14.64
CA GLU A 70 2.61 -7.82 -15.84
C GLU A 70 2.84 -6.53 -16.65
N ASN A 71 1.97 -5.53 -16.46
CA ASN A 71 2.15 -4.22 -17.07
C ASN A 71 3.28 -3.45 -16.37
N PRO A 72 4.36 -3.07 -17.11
CA PRO A 72 5.52 -2.38 -16.54
C PRO A 72 5.18 -1.10 -15.78
N PHE A 73 4.15 -0.36 -16.22
CA PHE A 73 3.71 0.86 -15.54
C PHE A 73 3.32 0.60 -14.08
N PHE A 74 2.50 -0.42 -13.83
CA PHE A 74 2.05 -0.73 -12.47
C PHE A 74 3.14 -1.39 -11.64
N SER A 75 4.00 -2.21 -12.25
CA SER A 75 5.10 -2.86 -11.52
C SER A 75 6.22 -1.88 -11.13
N GLU A 76 6.56 -0.91 -11.99
CA GLU A 76 7.51 0.15 -11.66
C GLU A 76 6.98 1.05 -10.54
N LEU A 77 5.70 1.40 -10.61
CA LEU A 77 5.06 2.20 -9.57
C LEU A 77 4.99 1.46 -8.25
N ALA A 78 4.61 0.16 -8.28
CA ALA A 78 4.59 -0.68 -7.09
C ALA A 78 5.98 -0.78 -6.44
N LYS A 79 7.03 -0.91 -7.25
CA LYS A 79 8.39 -0.89 -6.75
C LYS A 79 8.75 0.42 -6.07
N ALA A 80 8.40 1.56 -6.65
CA ALA A 80 8.70 2.87 -6.07
C ALA A 80 7.97 3.08 -4.73
N VAL A 81 6.71 2.63 -4.64
CA VAL A 81 5.93 2.65 -3.40
C VAL A 81 6.56 1.72 -2.36
N GLU A 82 6.98 0.52 -2.74
CA GLU A 82 7.62 -0.45 -1.84
C GLU A 82 8.94 0.09 -1.29
N ASP A 83 9.82 0.60 -2.15
CA ASP A 83 11.11 1.17 -1.75
C ASP A 83 10.90 2.32 -0.72
N THR A 84 9.92 3.20 -0.98
CA THR A 84 9.59 4.32 -0.07
C THR A 84 8.99 3.83 1.25
N ALA A 85 8.08 2.87 1.20
CA ALA A 85 7.47 2.28 2.39
C ALA A 85 8.52 1.59 3.26
N TYR A 86 9.41 0.83 2.65
CA TYR A 86 10.51 0.14 3.34
C TYR A 86 11.42 1.12 4.10
N GLN A 87 11.83 2.22 3.46
CA GLN A 87 12.66 3.26 4.07
C GLN A 87 11.97 3.92 5.29
N ASN A 88 10.64 3.94 5.31
CA ASN A 88 9.84 4.48 6.42
C ASN A 88 9.36 3.41 7.42
N GLY A 89 9.89 2.18 7.33
CA GLY A 89 9.59 1.10 8.26
C GLY A 89 8.24 0.45 8.05
N TYR A 90 7.64 0.58 6.86
CA TYR A 90 6.44 -0.11 6.42
C TYR A 90 6.76 -1.31 5.53
N ARG A 91 5.78 -2.18 5.38
CA ARG A 91 5.79 -3.28 4.40
C ARG A 91 4.58 -3.16 3.51
N ILE A 92 4.73 -3.55 2.24
CA ILE A 92 3.64 -3.57 1.27
C ILE A 92 3.08 -4.99 1.15
N LEU A 93 1.76 -5.09 1.13
CA LEU A 93 1.05 -6.28 0.69
C LEU A 93 0.42 -5.97 -0.68
N LEU A 94 1.09 -6.43 -1.74
CA LEU A 94 0.69 -6.19 -3.13
C LEU A 94 -0.29 -7.25 -3.60
N CYS A 95 -1.43 -6.81 -4.16
CA CYS A 95 -2.44 -7.65 -4.79
C CYS A 95 -2.68 -7.19 -6.23
N SER A 96 -2.68 -8.12 -7.17
CA SER A 96 -3.09 -7.88 -8.56
C SER A 96 -4.52 -8.33 -8.77
N SER A 97 -5.40 -7.41 -9.19
CA SER A 97 -6.83 -7.72 -9.35
C SER A 97 -7.15 -8.39 -10.69
N GLY A 98 -6.38 -8.12 -11.73
CA GLY A 98 -6.72 -8.51 -13.10
C GLY A 98 -7.92 -7.74 -13.66
N GLY A 99 -8.33 -6.62 -13.02
CA GLY A 99 -9.54 -5.87 -13.37
C GLY A 99 -10.83 -6.54 -12.90
N ASP A 100 -10.76 -7.44 -11.92
CA ASP A 100 -11.87 -8.16 -11.32
C ASP A 100 -12.35 -7.42 -10.06
N GLU A 101 -13.58 -6.91 -10.10
CA GLU A 101 -14.21 -6.13 -9.02
C GLU A 101 -14.38 -6.95 -7.73
N GLU A 102 -14.78 -8.22 -7.87
CA GLU A 102 -14.98 -9.11 -6.72
C GLU A 102 -13.65 -9.38 -6.01
N LYS A 103 -12.59 -9.59 -6.79
CA LYS A 103 -11.24 -9.77 -6.26
C LYS A 103 -10.71 -8.51 -5.57
N GLU A 104 -11.02 -7.32 -6.09
CA GLU A 104 -10.67 -6.06 -5.43
C GLU A 104 -11.39 -5.92 -4.08
N ALA A 105 -12.68 -6.20 -4.04
CA ALA A 105 -13.47 -6.16 -2.81
C ALA A 105 -12.91 -7.12 -1.73
N VAL A 106 -12.59 -8.35 -2.10
CA VAL A 106 -11.97 -9.34 -1.20
C VAL A 106 -10.62 -8.86 -0.68
N ASN A 107 -9.79 -8.25 -1.54
CA ASN A 107 -8.50 -7.71 -1.13
C ASN A 107 -8.64 -6.53 -0.16
N ILE A 108 -9.58 -5.61 -0.40
CA ILE A 108 -9.87 -4.48 0.51
C ILE A 108 -10.34 -5.01 1.87
N GLN A 109 -11.24 -5.98 1.88
CA GLN A 109 -11.69 -6.61 3.12
C GLN A 109 -10.55 -7.28 3.88
N MET A 110 -9.66 -7.98 3.18
CA MET A 110 -8.47 -8.60 3.77
C MET A 110 -7.56 -7.54 4.41
N PHE A 111 -7.30 -6.42 3.75
CA PHE A 111 -6.49 -5.33 4.32
C PHE A 111 -7.11 -4.77 5.60
N ASN A 112 -8.44 -4.64 5.63
CA ASN A 112 -9.16 -4.21 6.83
C ASN A 112 -9.01 -5.24 7.97
N GLN A 113 -9.15 -6.53 7.70
CA GLN A 113 -8.96 -7.61 8.67
C GLN A 113 -7.53 -7.65 9.21
N LEU A 114 -6.54 -7.40 8.36
CA LEU A 114 -5.12 -7.32 8.73
C LEU A 114 -4.75 -5.99 9.39
N ARG A 115 -5.70 -5.03 9.48
CA ARG A 115 -5.50 -3.69 10.04
C ARG A 115 -4.36 -2.95 9.36
N ALA A 116 -4.34 -2.97 8.03
CA ALA A 116 -3.40 -2.15 7.29
C ALA A 116 -3.52 -0.68 7.69
N ASP A 117 -2.41 0.04 7.75
CA ASP A 117 -2.37 1.45 8.15
C ASP A 117 -2.84 2.39 7.02
N GLY A 118 -2.86 1.89 5.78
CA GLY A 118 -3.32 2.60 4.60
C GLY A 118 -3.46 1.66 3.41
N ILE A 119 -4.16 2.11 2.37
CA ILE A 119 -4.32 1.39 1.11
C ILE A 119 -3.95 2.32 -0.05
N VAL A 120 -3.11 1.84 -0.94
CA VAL A 120 -2.84 2.46 -2.25
C VAL A 120 -3.60 1.68 -3.30
N VAL A 121 -4.46 2.35 -4.06
CA VAL A 121 -5.33 1.70 -5.05
C VAL A 121 -5.07 2.27 -6.43
N MET A 122 -4.74 1.38 -7.35
CA MET A 122 -4.82 1.58 -8.78
C MET A 122 -5.85 0.58 -9.30
N THR A 123 -6.91 1.06 -9.90
CA THR A 123 -8.00 0.19 -10.35
C THR A 123 -8.55 0.59 -11.70
N ASN A 124 -9.07 -0.39 -12.43
CA ASN A 124 -9.84 -0.24 -13.63
C ASN A 124 -11.35 -0.47 -13.39
N CYS A 125 -11.74 -0.78 -12.15
CA CYS A 125 -13.10 -1.14 -11.78
C CYS A 125 -13.83 0.08 -11.21
N ALA A 126 -14.97 0.44 -11.80
CA ALA A 126 -15.75 1.61 -11.36
C ALA A 126 -16.41 1.38 -10.00
N GLU A 127 -16.82 0.16 -9.71
CA GLU A 127 -17.54 -0.21 -8.48
C GLU A 127 -16.63 -0.25 -7.24
N THR A 128 -15.30 -0.26 -7.40
CA THR A 128 -14.35 -0.26 -6.29
C THR A 128 -14.56 0.93 -5.35
N GLY A 129 -15.00 2.07 -5.89
CA GLY A 129 -15.35 3.25 -5.09
C GLY A 129 -16.37 2.95 -4.01
N LYS A 130 -17.42 2.19 -4.32
CA LYS A 130 -18.47 1.81 -3.36
C LYS A 130 -17.94 0.94 -2.21
N VAL A 131 -17.03 0.02 -2.54
CA VAL A 131 -16.41 -0.85 -1.52
C VAL A 131 -15.49 -0.05 -0.59
N LEU A 132 -14.83 0.96 -1.15
CA LEU A 132 -13.92 1.83 -0.39
C LEU A 132 -14.67 2.82 0.51
N GLU A 133 -15.93 3.21 0.21
CA GLU A 133 -16.74 4.10 1.06
C GLU A 133 -16.91 3.57 2.48
N ASP A 134 -17.09 2.27 2.61
CA ASP A 134 -17.24 1.60 3.91
C ASP A 134 -15.89 1.21 4.55
N CYS A 135 -14.78 1.51 3.90
CA CYS A 135 -13.46 1.14 4.37
C CYS A 135 -12.92 2.17 5.38
N PRO A 136 -12.64 1.78 6.64
CA PRO A 136 -12.14 2.70 7.66
C PRO A 136 -10.66 3.05 7.50
N ILE A 137 -9.97 2.44 6.51
CA ILE A 137 -8.54 2.62 6.28
C ILE A 137 -8.35 3.82 5.34
N PRO A 138 -7.36 4.70 5.58
CA PRO A 138 -7.02 5.76 4.65
C PRO A 138 -6.66 5.23 3.26
N VAL A 139 -7.23 5.85 2.21
CA VAL A 139 -7.07 5.43 0.83
C VAL A 139 -6.37 6.51 0.00
N VAL A 140 -5.35 6.11 -0.73
CA VAL A 140 -4.69 6.92 -1.76
C VAL A 140 -5.00 6.29 -3.12
N LEU A 141 -5.65 7.04 -4.00
CA LEU A 141 -5.82 6.66 -5.39
C LEU A 141 -4.63 7.09 -6.22
N VAL A 142 -4.21 6.27 -7.16
CA VAL A 142 -3.11 6.57 -8.09
C VAL A 142 -3.55 6.31 -9.52
N ASP A 143 -3.13 7.19 -10.44
CA ASP A 143 -3.41 7.18 -11.88
C ASP A 143 -4.83 7.59 -12.26
N ARG A 144 -5.85 7.17 -11.51
CA ARG A 144 -7.26 7.37 -11.88
C ARG A 144 -8.11 7.79 -10.70
N LYS A 145 -9.04 8.69 -10.99
CA LYS A 145 -10.10 9.07 -10.07
C LYS A 145 -11.26 8.07 -10.17
N LEU A 146 -11.86 7.74 -9.04
CA LEU A 146 -13.13 7.00 -8.99
C LEU A 146 -14.28 7.99 -8.82
N ASP A 147 -15.26 7.94 -9.73
CA ASP A 147 -16.42 8.81 -9.66
C ASP A 147 -17.27 8.48 -8.42
N GLY A 148 -17.67 9.52 -7.69
CA GLY A 148 -18.46 9.40 -6.47
C GLY A 148 -17.69 9.04 -5.21
N PHE A 149 -16.46 8.57 -5.28
CA PHE A 149 -15.63 8.27 -4.11
C PHE A 149 -14.79 9.48 -3.69
N LYS A 150 -14.75 9.74 -2.37
CA LYS A 150 -13.92 10.78 -1.78
C LYS A 150 -12.65 10.15 -1.17
N GLU A 151 -11.60 10.18 -1.93
CA GLU A 151 -10.28 9.70 -1.52
C GLU A 151 -9.61 10.63 -0.49
N ASN A 152 -8.68 10.08 0.32
CA ASN A 152 -7.84 10.89 1.19
C ASN A 152 -6.78 11.65 0.39
N ALA A 153 -6.29 11.03 -0.70
CA ALA A 153 -5.40 11.67 -1.66
C ALA A 153 -5.56 11.01 -3.05
N LEU A 154 -5.36 11.80 -4.10
CA LEU A 154 -5.25 11.35 -5.48
C LEU A 154 -3.90 11.82 -6.04
N ILE A 155 -3.18 10.89 -6.65
CA ILE A 155 -1.93 11.15 -7.36
C ILE A 155 -2.13 10.76 -8.82
N GLU A 156 -2.13 11.73 -9.71
CA GLU A 156 -2.26 11.50 -11.16
C GLU A 156 -1.26 12.34 -11.97
N ALA A 157 -0.90 11.85 -13.15
CA ALA A 157 -0.17 12.64 -14.12
C ALA A 157 -1.13 13.66 -14.78
N ASP A 158 -0.57 14.76 -15.31
CA ASP A 158 -1.34 15.68 -16.17
C ASP A 158 -1.58 15.02 -17.53
N ASN A 159 -2.59 14.14 -17.55
CA ASN A 159 -2.95 13.35 -18.72
C ASN A 159 -3.44 14.20 -19.89
N TYR A 160 -4.12 15.34 -19.62
CA TYR A 160 -4.54 16.27 -20.66
C TYR A 160 -3.33 16.87 -21.36
N LYS A 161 -2.40 17.45 -20.60
CA LYS A 161 -1.15 18.00 -21.15
C LYS A 161 -0.33 16.95 -21.89
N GLY A 162 -0.33 15.69 -21.38
CA GLY A 162 0.31 14.56 -22.06
C GLY A 162 -0.28 14.33 -23.46
N GLY A 163 -1.61 14.41 -23.62
CA GLY A 163 -2.31 14.34 -24.90
C GLY A 163 -1.91 15.46 -25.85
N CYS A 164 -1.94 16.73 -25.37
CA CYS A 164 -1.51 17.89 -26.14
C CYS A 164 -0.07 17.75 -26.64
N LEU A 165 0.86 17.42 -25.74
CA LEU A 165 2.28 17.28 -26.08
C LEU A 165 2.53 16.20 -27.14
N ALA A 166 1.81 15.07 -27.05
CA ALA A 166 1.92 14.01 -28.04
C ALA A 166 1.42 14.45 -29.42
N ALA A 167 0.26 15.10 -29.49
CA ALA A 167 -0.30 15.60 -30.74
C ALA A 167 0.58 16.71 -31.36
N GLU A 168 0.99 17.70 -30.56
CA GLU A 168 1.91 18.76 -30.99
C GLU A 168 3.22 18.19 -31.54
N HIS A 169 3.79 17.18 -30.90
CA HIS A 169 5.03 16.54 -31.35
C HIS A 169 4.86 15.91 -32.72
N LEU A 170 3.78 15.16 -32.94
CA LEU A 170 3.49 14.54 -34.24
C LEU A 170 3.30 15.58 -35.35
N VAL A 171 2.59 16.68 -35.06
CA VAL A 171 2.44 17.81 -36.00
C VAL A 171 3.81 18.43 -36.34
N LYS A 172 4.63 18.72 -35.33
CA LYS A 172 6.00 19.25 -35.51
C LYS A 172 6.90 18.32 -36.31
N CYS A 173 6.69 17.01 -36.23
CA CYS A 173 7.39 16.01 -37.06
C CYS A 173 6.84 15.92 -38.51
N GLY A 174 5.85 16.74 -38.87
CA GLY A 174 5.29 16.79 -40.22
C GLY A 174 4.18 15.78 -40.52
N SER A 175 3.65 15.10 -39.48
CA SER A 175 2.51 14.18 -39.64
C SER A 175 1.25 14.95 -40.07
N LYS A 176 0.66 14.59 -41.20
CA LYS A 176 -0.55 15.23 -41.75
C LYS A 176 -1.83 14.50 -41.38
N ASN A 177 -1.73 13.21 -41.14
CA ASN A 177 -2.85 12.35 -40.74
C ASN A 177 -2.49 11.68 -39.42
N ILE A 178 -3.09 12.14 -38.32
CA ILE A 178 -2.85 11.62 -37.00
C ILE A 178 -4.10 10.88 -36.54
N VAL A 179 -3.92 9.69 -36.02
CA VAL A 179 -5.00 8.83 -35.51
C VAL A 179 -4.78 8.60 -34.02
N CYS A 180 -5.80 8.84 -33.23
CA CYS A 180 -5.80 8.56 -31.81
C CYS A 180 -6.61 7.28 -31.53
N MET A 181 -5.94 6.29 -30.93
CA MET A 181 -6.61 5.10 -30.42
C MET A 181 -7.09 5.40 -28.99
N LYS A 182 -8.41 5.48 -28.84
CA LYS A 182 -9.05 5.84 -27.59
C LYS A 182 -9.24 4.61 -26.69
N GLU A 183 -8.96 4.77 -25.41
CA GLU A 183 -9.33 3.78 -24.40
C GLU A 183 -10.86 3.61 -24.29
N PRO A 184 -11.37 2.47 -23.78
CA PRO A 184 -12.78 2.34 -23.44
C PRO A 184 -13.28 3.49 -22.57
N THR A 185 -14.53 3.87 -22.76
CA THR A 185 -15.16 4.94 -21.96
C THR A 185 -15.24 4.53 -20.50
N GLY A 186 -14.82 5.41 -19.60
CA GLY A 186 -14.86 5.18 -18.14
C GLY A 186 -13.57 5.51 -17.41
N TYR A 187 -12.45 5.53 -18.11
CA TYR A 187 -11.16 5.87 -17.45
C TYR A 187 -10.85 7.36 -17.53
N SER A 188 -10.69 7.99 -16.36
CA SER A 188 -10.42 9.43 -16.27
C SER A 188 -9.12 9.83 -16.97
N SER A 189 -8.06 9.01 -16.86
CA SER A 189 -6.77 9.24 -17.48
C SER A 189 -6.84 9.18 -19.02
N GLY A 190 -7.49 8.16 -19.57
CA GLY A 190 -7.67 8.02 -21.03
C GLY A 190 -8.54 9.13 -21.63
N ARG A 191 -9.62 9.52 -20.93
CA ARG A 191 -10.47 10.64 -21.37
C ARG A 191 -9.67 11.94 -21.45
N LYS A 192 -8.92 12.30 -20.42
CA LYS A 192 -8.09 13.50 -20.40
C LYS A 192 -7.03 13.52 -21.51
N ARG A 193 -6.37 12.37 -21.77
CA ARG A 193 -5.41 12.25 -22.89
C ARG A 193 -6.08 12.46 -24.24
N TYR A 194 -7.28 11.93 -24.42
CA TYR A 194 -8.03 12.13 -25.67
C TYR A 194 -8.48 13.57 -25.84
N GLU A 195 -8.97 14.23 -24.80
CA GLU A 195 -9.32 15.66 -24.83
C GLU A 195 -8.11 16.50 -25.24
N GLY A 196 -6.94 16.28 -24.62
CA GLY A 196 -5.70 16.99 -24.99
C GLY A 196 -5.19 16.68 -26.40
N TYR A 197 -5.53 15.52 -26.96
CA TYR A 197 -5.24 15.23 -28.38
C TYR A 197 -6.12 16.01 -29.34
N LEU A 198 -7.38 16.33 -28.96
CA LEU A 198 -8.30 17.05 -29.82
C LEU A 198 -8.03 18.55 -29.91
N ASP A 199 -7.45 19.14 -28.85
CA ASP A 199 -7.11 20.56 -28.74
C ASP A 199 -5.74 20.89 -29.33
#